data_bdcee06d64c65ef481f91909a03506c5
#
_entry.id   bdcee06d64c65ef481f91909a03506c5
#
_cell.length_a   1.000
_cell.length_b   1.000
_cell.length_c   1.000
_cell.angle_alpha   90.00
_cell.angle_beta   90.00
_cell.angle_gamma   90.00
#
_symmetry.space_group_name_H-M   'P 1'
#
loop_
_entity.id
_entity.type
_entity.pdbx_description
1 polymer ?
#
loop_
_entity_poly.entity_id
_entity_poly.type
_entity_poly.pdbx_seq_one_letter_code
_entity_poly.pdbx_strand_id
1 'polypeptide(L)'
;MLAELAIANAAFAVIKTAVQNSGDILDAAGALTQYFSSKSSLQKKVNEKGGNKSDLEEWMALQKFEAYEIELKELLIYYGKPGQWDSWLQFQADAKRRREADDRA
;
A
#
# COMPACT_ATOMS: atom_id res chain seq x y z
N MET A 1 -8.38 -14.44 -7.85
CA MET A 1 -7.92 -13.26 -7.11
C MET A 1 -6.40 -13.21 -7.08
N LEU A 2 -5.82 -12.05 -7.28
CA LEU A 2 -4.38 -11.90 -7.23
C LEU A 2 -3.87 -12.04 -5.80
N ALA A 3 -2.73 -12.74 -5.64
CA ALA A 3 -2.11 -12.93 -4.32
C ALA A 3 -1.74 -11.60 -3.67
N GLU A 4 -1.24 -10.65 -4.47
CA GLU A 4 -0.89 -9.31 -4.00
C GLU A 4 -2.07 -8.60 -3.37
N LEU A 5 -3.25 -8.70 -3.98
CA LEU A 5 -4.44 -8.05 -3.46
C LEU A 5 -4.90 -8.70 -2.14
N ALA A 6 -4.81 -10.02 -2.03
CA ALA A 6 -5.15 -10.73 -0.80
C ALA A 6 -4.23 -10.31 0.36
N ILE A 7 -2.93 -10.21 0.10
CA ILE A 7 -1.96 -9.77 1.10
C ILE A 7 -2.24 -8.32 1.50
N ALA A 8 -2.52 -7.46 0.52
CA ALA A 8 -2.83 -6.06 0.76
C ALA A 8 -4.11 -5.89 1.59
N ASN A 9 -5.14 -6.68 1.33
CA ASN A 9 -6.37 -6.65 2.11
C ASN A 9 -6.11 -6.95 3.59
N ALA A 10 -5.35 -7.99 3.86
CA ALA A 10 -5.01 -8.39 5.22
C ALA A 10 -4.16 -7.31 5.91
N ALA A 11 -3.16 -6.78 5.22
CA ALA A 11 -2.31 -5.73 5.75
C ALA A 11 -3.10 -4.45 6.02
N PHE A 12 -3.99 -4.08 5.11
CA PHE A 12 -4.82 -2.88 5.27
C PHE A 12 -5.74 -3.00 6.50
N ALA A 13 -6.31 -4.17 6.75
CA ALA A 13 -7.15 -4.39 7.94
C ALA A 13 -6.36 -4.15 9.22
N VAL A 14 -5.11 -4.60 9.28
CA VAL A 14 -4.24 -4.37 10.44
C VAL A 14 -3.92 -2.89 10.59
N ILE A 15 -3.59 -2.20 9.49
CA ILE A 15 -3.31 -0.76 9.49
C ILE A 15 -4.52 0.01 10.02
N LYS A 16 -5.69 -0.30 9.50
CA LYS A 16 -6.95 0.35 9.89
C LYS A 16 -7.21 0.20 11.39
N THR A 17 -7.07 -1.01 11.91
CA THR A 17 -7.26 -1.29 13.33
C THR A 17 -6.26 -0.52 14.19
N ALA A 18 -4.99 -0.51 13.80
CA ALA A 18 -3.96 0.21 14.55
C ALA A 18 -4.24 1.71 14.61
N VAL A 19 -4.61 2.32 13.48
CA VAL A 19 -4.92 3.76 13.42
C VAL A 19 -6.14 4.08 14.28
N GLN A 20 -7.17 3.26 14.21
CA GLN A 20 -8.40 3.49 15.00
C GLN A 20 -8.16 3.34 16.50
N ASN A 21 -7.29 2.43 16.91
CA ASN A 21 -7.04 2.15 18.33
C ASN A 21 -6.01 3.10 18.94
N SER A 22 -4.89 3.33 18.28
CA SER A 22 -3.78 4.11 18.85
C SER A 22 -3.63 5.51 18.25
N GLY A 23 -4.20 5.73 17.07
CA GLY A 23 -4.03 6.98 16.33
C GLY A 23 -2.65 7.12 15.72
N ASP A 24 -1.86 6.04 15.67
CA ASP A 24 -0.50 6.09 15.13
C ASP A 24 -0.30 4.97 14.11
N ILE A 25 -0.10 5.35 12.86
CA ILE A 25 0.12 4.41 11.76
C ILE A 25 1.40 3.59 11.96
N LEU A 26 2.37 4.13 12.70
CA LEU A 26 3.64 3.43 12.94
C LEU A 26 3.47 2.17 13.79
N ASP A 27 2.39 2.06 14.54
CA ASP A 27 2.08 0.84 15.30
C ASP A 27 1.79 -0.35 14.39
N ALA A 28 1.57 -0.09 13.11
CA ALA A 28 1.36 -1.12 12.10
C ALA A 28 2.51 -1.20 11.10
N ALA A 29 3.74 -0.91 11.52
CA ALA A 29 4.90 -0.85 10.60
C ALA A 29 5.08 -2.13 9.79
N GLY A 30 4.89 -3.31 10.40
CA GLY A 30 4.98 -4.58 9.67
C GLY A 30 3.92 -4.71 8.58
N ALA A 31 2.68 -4.32 8.89
CA ALA A 31 1.59 -4.34 7.93
C ALA A 31 1.81 -3.32 6.81
N LEU A 32 2.36 -2.15 7.13
CA LEU A 32 2.72 -1.15 6.12
C LEU A 32 3.73 -1.70 5.13
N THR A 33 4.74 -2.41 5.63
CA THR A 33 5.76 -3.04 4.80
C THR A 33 5.12 -4.06 3.85
N GLN A 34 4.24 -4.92 4.36
CA GLN A 34 3.55 -5.92 3.56
C GLN A 34 2.65 -5.28 2.51
N TYR A 35 1.90 -4.25 2.88
CA TYR A 35 1.04 -3.51 1.98
C TYR A 35 1.83 -2.93 0.81
N PHE A 36 2.91 -2.22 1.13
CA PHE A 36 3.75 -1.57 0.13
C PHE A 36 4.41 -2.59 -0.79
N SER A 37 4.89 -3.71 -0.23
CA SER A 37 5.48 -4.79 -1.02
C SER A 37 4.49 -5.37 -2.02
N SER A 38 3.26 -5.60 -1.58
CA SER A 38 2.20 -6.14 -2.44
C SER A 38 1.88 -5.19 -3.58
N LYS A 39 1.75 -3.90 -3.27
CA LYS A 39 1.48 -2.87 -4.27
C LYS A 39 2.59 -2.78 -5.31
N SER A 40 3.85 -2.74 -4.87
CA SER A 40 5.00 -2.66 -5.75
C SER A 40 5.12 -3.89 -6.65
N SER A 41 4.88 -5.07 -6.10
CA SER A 41 4.90 -6.32 -6.84
C SER A 41 3.83 -6.33 -7.94
N LEU A 42 2.63 -5.87 -7.63
CA LEU A 42 1.54 -5.79 -8.60
C LEU A 42 1.86 -4.79 -9.72
N GLN A 43 2.36 -3.61 -9.36
CA GLN A 43 2.73 -2.59 -10.35
C GLN A 43 3.82 -3.10 -11.29
N LYS A 44 4.78 -3.83 -10.77
CA LYS A 44 5.85 -4.43 -11.57
C LYS A 44 5.28 -5.43 -12.57
N LYS A 45 4.35 -6.28 -12.13
CA LYS A 45 3.69 -7.25 -13.02
C LYS A 45 2.94 -6.56 -14.16
N VAL A 46 2.20 -5.52 -13.85
CA VAL A 46 1.44 -4.75 -14.85
C VAL A 46 2.38 -4.14 -15.88
N ASN A 47 3.48 -3.55 -15.43
CA ASN A 47 4.44 -2.92 -16.32
C ASN A 47 5.17 -3.92 -17.22
N GLU A 48 5.44 -5.11 -16.72
CA GLU A 48 6.17 -6.14 -17.48
C GLU A 48 5.32 -6.82 -18.53
N LYS A 49 4.05 -7.06 -18.23
CA LYS A 49 3.18 -7.86 -19.11
C LYS A 49 2.59 -7.11 -20.30
N GLY A 50 2.23 -5.87 -20.12
CA GLY A 50 1.63 -5.00 -21.16
C GLY A 50 0.72 -5.66 -22.19
N GLY A 51 -0.58 -5.61 -22.00
CA GLY A 51 -1.55 -5.95 -23.04
C GLY A 51 -2.02 -7.39 -23.16
N ASN A 52 -2.12 -8.16 -22.07
CA ASN A 52 -2.69 -9.49 -22.14
C ASN A 52 -3.99 -9.63 -21.33
N LYS A 53 -4.57 -10.85 -21.29
CA LYS A 53 -5.88 -11.11 -20.67
C LYS A 53 -5.98 -10.76 -19.19
N SER A 54 -4.86 -10.81 -18.45
CA SER A 54 -4.86 -10.49 -17.03
C SER A 54 -4.85 -9.01 -16.74
N ASP A 55 -4.72 -8.17 -17.75
CA ASP A 55 -4.63 -6.71 -17.59
C ASP A 55 -5.85 -6.12 -16.90
N LEU A 56 -7.04 -6.59 -17.23
CA LEU A 56 -8.26 -6.08 -16.59
C LEU A 56 -8.26 -6.37 -15.11
N GLU A 57 -7.92 -7.61 -14.72
CA GLU A 57 -7.83 -8.01 -13.32
C GLU A 57 -6.79 -7.17 -12.56
N GLU A 58 -5.63 -6.99 -13.17
CA GLU A 58 -4.55 -6.22 -12.58
C GLU A 58 -4.92 -4.74 -12.46
N TRP A 59 -5.58 -4.20 -13.48
CA TRP A 59 -6.08 -2.83 -13.44
C TRP A 59 -7.09 -2.65 -12.31
N MET A 60 -8.04 -3.59 -12.18
CA MET A 60 -9.03 -3.54 -11.10
C MET A 60 -8.38 -3.64 -9.72
N ALA A 61 -7.33 -4.45 -9.60
CA ALA A 61 -6.58 -4.55 -8.34
C ALA A 61 -5.88 -3.24 -7.99
N LEU A 62 -5.30 -2.56 -8.97
CA LEU A 62 -4.70 -1.24 -8.76
C LEU A 62 -5.75 -0.21 -8.33
N GLN A 63 -6.96 -0.29 -8.87
CA GLN A 63 -8.07 0.56 -8.44
C GLN A 63 -8.43 0.31 -6.97
N LYS A 64 -8.36 -0.94 -6.53
CA LYS A 64 -8.57 -1.29 -5.13
C LYS A 64 -7.51 -0.67 -4.23
N PHE A 65 -6.24 -0.69 -4.65
CA PHE A 65 -5.17 -0.03 -3.89
C PHE A 65 -5.42 1.47 -3.76
N GLU A 66 -5.87 2.12 -4.83
CA GLU A 66 -6.22 3.54 -4.77
C GLU A 66 -7.36 3.80 -3.78
N ALA A 67 -8.37 2.94 -3.78
CA ALA A 67 -9.49 3.05 -2.85
C ALA A 67 -9.03 2.90 -1.39
N TYR A 68 -8.13 1.95 -1.13
CA TYR A 68 -7.54 1.77 0.20
C TYR A 68 -6.79 3.01 0.65
N GLU A 69 -6.03 3.64 -0.24
CA GLU A 69 -5.25 4.82 0.10
C GLU A 69 -6.14 6.03 0.38
N ILE A 70 -7.25 6.18 -0.33
CA ILE A 70 -8.24 7.22 -0.05
C ILE A 70 -8.84 7.00 1.34
N GLU A 71 -9.23 5.76 1.64
CA GLU A 71 -9.78 5.40 2.95
C GLU A 71 -8.76 5.64 4.06
N LEU A 72 -7.51 5.27 3.82
CA LEU A 72 -6.43 5.48 4.78
C LEU A 72 -6.21 6.96 5.05
N LYS A 73 -6.25 7.80 4.02
CA LYS A 73 -6.15 9.25 4.20
C LYS A 73 -7.23 9.76 5.12
N GLU A 74 -8.47 9.33 4.91
CA GLU A 74 -9.59 9.72 5.76
C GLU A 74 -9.41 9.26 7.20
N LEU A 75 -8.94 8.01 7.38
CA LEU A 75 -8.68 7.46 8.71
C LEU A 75 -7.59 8.25 9.44
N LEU A 76 -6.52 8.61 8.74
CA LEU A 76 -5.43 9.37 9.35
C LEU A 76 -5.84 10.79 9.70
N ILE A 77 -6.73 11.40 8.93
CA ILE A 77 -7.27 12.72 9.26
C ILE A 77 -8.15 12.66 10.49
N TYR A 78 -9.00 11.61 10.61
CA TYR A 78 -9.94 11.48 11.72
C TYR A 78 -9.31 10.96 13.00
N TYR A 79 -8.49 9.93 12.93
CA TYR A 79 -7.98 9.20 14.09
C TYR A 79 -6.50 9.40 14.32
N GLY A 80 -5.76 9.77 13.29
CA GLY A 80 -4.30 9.86 13.36
C GLY A 80 -3.83 11.15 14.00
N LYS A 81 -2.55 11.16 14.33
CA LYS A 81 -1.89 12.37 14.83
C LYS A 81 -1.67 13.35 13.67
N PRO A 82 -1.57 14.67 13.98
CA PRO A 82 -1.26 15.63 12.91
C PRO A 82 -0.01 15.23 12.13
N GLY A 83 -0.09 15.32 10.80
CA GLY A 83 1.03 15.00 9.93
C GLY A 83 1.17 13.53 9.55
N GLN A 84 0.29 12.66 10.02
CA GLN A 84 0.37 11.23 9.71
C GLN A 84 0.23 10.95 8.20
N TRP A 85 -0.64 11.67 7.50
CA TRP A 85 -0.78 11.49 6.06
C TRP A 85 0.52 11.81 5.32
N ASP A 86 1.16 12.92 5.69
CA ASP A 86 2.44 13.30 5.10
C ASP A 86 3.52 12.27 5.41
N SER A 87 3.53 11.72 6.63
CA SER A 87 4.45 10.65 7.02
C SER A 87 4.24 9.39 6.18
N TRP A 88 2.99 9.05 5.90
CA TRP A 88 2.65 7.92 5.04
C TRP A 88 3.19 8.10 3.62
N LEU A 89 3.00 9.30 3.05
CA LEU A 89 3.52 9.62 1.71
C LEU A 89 5.04 9.54 1.69
N GLN A 90 5.69 10.04 2.71
CA GLN A 90 7.16 10.00 2.83
C GLN A 90 7.65 8.56 2.95
N PHE A 91 6.98 7.74 3.75
CA PHE A 91 7.31 6.33 3.89
C PHE A 91 7.26 5.61 2.54
N GLN A 92 6.20 5.85 1.76
CA GLN A 92 6.06 5.24 0.44
C GLN A 92 7.18 5.66 -0.50
N ALA A 93 7.52 6.94 -0.53
CA ALA A 93 8.58 7.47 -1.38
C ALA A 93 9.93 6.86 -1.02
N ASP A 94 10.23 6.76 0.27
CA ASP A 94 11.49 6.20 0.77
C ASP A 94 11.58 4.71 0.45
N ALA A 95 10.49 3.97 0.63
CA ALA A 95 10.45 2.54 0.35
C ALA A 95 10.66 2.27 -1.15
N LYS A 96 10.04 3.09 -2.00
CA LYS A 96 10.20 2.97 -3.44
C LYS A 96 11.66 3.19 -3.85
N ARG A 97 12.29 4.23 -3.32
CA ARG A 97 13.70 4.53 -3.61
C ARG A 97 14.63 3.40 -3.17
N ARG A 98 14.38 2.81 -1.98
CA ARG A 98 15.17 1.68 -1.51
C ARG A 98 15.04 0.47 -2.41
N ARG A 99 13.84 0.18 -2.89
CA ARG A 99 13.61 -0.95 -3.80
C ARG A 99 14.28 -0.74 -5.14
N GLU A 100 14.22 0.46 -5.68
CA GLU A 100 14.88 0.80 -6.95
C GLU A 100 16.40 0.66 -6.83
N ALA A 101 16.96 1.07 -5.70
CA ALA A 101 18.39 0.91 -5.44
C ALA A 101 18.76 -0.57 -5.34
N ASP A 102 17.97 -1.38 -4.64
CA ASP A 102 18.20 -2.82 -4.51
C ASP A 102 18.12 -3.51 -5.88
N ASP A 103 17.16 -3.13 -6.71
CA ASP A 103 17.00 -3.71 -8.06
C ASP A 103 18.19 -3.38 -8.97
N ARG A 104 18.85 -2.26 -8.73
CA ARG A 104 20.03 -1.86 -9.52
C ARG A 104 21.32 -2.54 -9.05
N ALA A 105 21.34 -2.97 -7.81
CA ALA A 105 22.49 -3.64 -7.24
C ALA A 105 22.56 -5.09 -7.75
#